data_42ba84ac2d11b1cfeacf96429ee21523
#
_entry.id   42ba84ac2d11b1cfeacf96429ee21523
#
_cell.length_a   1.000
_cell.length_b   1.000
_cell.length_c   1.000
_cell.angle_alpha   90.00
_cell.angle_beta   90.00
_cell.angle_gamma   90.00
#
_symmetry.space_group_name_H-M   'P 1'
#
loop_
_entity.id
_entity.type
_entity.pdbx_description
1 polymer ?
#
loop_
_entity_poly.entity_id
_entity_poly.type
_entity_poly.pdbx_seq_one_letter_code
_entity_poly.pdbx_strand_id
1 'polypeptide(L)'
;MLAFLALALCNASPAQTSPRAQDLFARHEAMQAQLAASPMGRPLTVESEELPGGLRGEVFAVVDQPFAQVVQALSRPGNWCDMLLLHVNNRRCRLVEGEGDARSVELAVVRRYDLPVESAFILKMAMRIDASAPDYLLVELGSDNGPMGTSQHRVQVEAVPLPAAGKTFLHFSYAYQHTTLARLASQAYLATFGRSKVGFTDMGQGANGPDYIRGLRGLVERNAVRYFFTVDAYLDAMAAPPAQQPERRLAIWYAATERYPRQLQEFDRPTYLALKRSDRAKMQAAS
;
A
#
# COMPACT_ATOMS: atom_id res chain seq x y z
N MET A 1 8.21 25.99 63.86
CA MET A 1 8.11 26.27 62.41
C MET A 1 7.99 24.93 61.70
N LEU A 2 6.76 24.50 61.35
CA LEU A 2 6.53 23.29 60.55
C LEU A 2 6.40 23.73 59.09
N ALA A 3 7.30 23.24 58.23
CA ALA A 3 7.24 23.45 56.78
C ALA A 3 6.33 22.39 56.16
N PHE A 4 5.19 22.80 55.62
CA PHE A 4 4.34 21.96 54.79
C PHE A 4 4.93 21.82 53.38
N LEU A 5 5.37 20.62 53.02
CA LEU A 5 5.79 20.26 51.67
C LEU A 5 4.53 19.89 50.85
N ALA A 6 4.09 20.79 49.97
CA ALA A 6 2.99 20.51 49.05
C ALA A 6 3.50 19.65 47.88
N LEU A 7 3.15 18.37 47.84
CA LEU A 7 3.34 17.54 46.65
C LEU A 7 2.32 17.95 45.58
N ALA A 8 2.81 18.58 44.50
CA ALA A 8 2.03 18.81 43.31
C ALA A 8 1.87 17.47 42.54
N LEU A 9 0.70 16.86 42.62
CA LEU A 9 0.31 15.74 41.78
C LEU A 9 0.06 16.29 40.35
N CYS A 10 0.99 16.07 39.44
CA CYS A 10 0.75 16.27 38.01
C CYS A 10 -0.23 15.22 37.54
N ASN A 11 -1.52 15.57 37.44
CA ASN A 11 -2.53 14.79 36.75
C ASN A 11 -2.21 14.84 35.24
N ALA A 12 -1.54 13.81 34.71
CA ALA A 12 -1.46 13.61 33.29
C ALA A 12 -2.88 13.29 32.77
N SER A 13 -3.52 14.23 32.11
CA SER A 13 -4.77 13.96 31.40
C SER A 13 -4.51 12.83 30.38
N PRO A 14 -5.37 11.80 30.28
CA PRO A 14 -5.23 10.79 29.25
C PRO A 14 -5.29 11.50 27.89
N ALA A 15 -4.31 11.24 27.04
CA ALA A 15 -4.30 11.75 25.68
C ALA A 15 -5.61 11.30 25.00
N GLN A 16 -6.42 12.25 24.54
CA GLN A 16 -7.67 11.94 23.86
C GLN A 16 -7.33 11.28 22.52
N THR A 17 -7.84 10.07 22.32
CA THR A 17 -7.75 9.34 21.05
C THR A 17 -8.37 10.19 19.93
N SER A 18 -7.67 10.31 18.81
CA SER A 18 -8.19 11.11 17.68
C SER A 18 -9.46 10.48 17.10
N PRO A 19 -10.43 11.26 16.59
CA PRO A 19 -11.66 10.71 15.99
C PRO A 19 -11.36 9.68 14.88
N ARG A 20 -10.36 9.94 14.05
CA ARG A 20 -9.93 9.01 12.98
C ARG A 20 -9.34 7.71 13.53
N ALA A 21 -8.60 7.80 14.64
CA ALA A 21 -8.12 6.59 15.33
C ALA A 21 -9.28 5.78 15.86
N GLN A 22 -10.30 6.42 16.44
CA GLN A 22 -11.51 5.74 16.95
C GLN A 22 -12.25 5.00 15.85
N ASP A 23 -12.44 5.63 14.68
CA ASP A 23 -13.07 5.01 13.52
C ASP A 23 -12.28 3.77 13.04
N LEU A 24 -10.95 3.87 12.99
CA LEU A 24 -10.11 2.77 12.56
C LEU A 24 -10.04 1.64 13.60
N PHE A 25 -10.07 1.94 14.90
CA PHE A 25 -10.22 0.94 15.95
C PHE A 25 -11.57 0.23 15.86
N ALA A 26 -12.67 0.96 15.69
CA ALA A 26 -13.99 0.36 15.51
C ALA A 26 -14.04 -0.55 14.28
N ARG A 27 -13.38 -0.15 13.19
CA ARG A 27 -13.24 -0.99 11.99
C ARG A 27 -12.46 -2.27 12.28
N HIS A 28 -11.34 -2.19 13.01
CA HIS A 28 -10.58 -3.36 13.45
C HIS A 28 -11.43 -4.33 14.25
N GLU A 29 -12.18 -3.83 15.25
CA GLU A 29 -13.07 -4.66 16.08
C GLU A 29 -14.14 -5.36 15.25
N ALA A 30 -14.78 -4.64 14.34
CA ALA A 30 -15.79 -5.20 13.44
C ALA A 30 -15.26 -6.29 12.51
N MET A 31 -13.94 -6.23 12.18
CA MET A 31 -13.28 -7.14 11.23
C MET A 31 -12.54 -8.30 11.90
N GLN A 32 -12.47 -8.39 13.22
CA GLN A 32 -11.67 -9.40 13.93
C GLN A 32 -11.94 -10.82 13.44
N ALA A 33 -13.21 -11.20 13.28
CA ALA A 33 -13.58 -12.53 12.80
C ALA A 33 -13.07 -12.78 11.35
N GLN A 34 -13.19 -11.78 10.47
CA GLN A 34 -12.73 -11.88 9.10
C GLN A 34 -11.19 -11.96 9.02
N LEU A 35 -10.50 -11.17 9.83
CA LEU A 35 -9.03 -11.19 9.90
C LEU A 35 -8.53 -12.53 10.44
N ALA A 36 -9.18 -13.10 11.45
CA ALA A 36 -8.81 -14.40 12.02
C ALA A 36 -9.06 -15.56 11.05
N ALA A 37 -10.15 -15.49 10.26
CA ALA A 37 -10.51 -16.51 9.27
C ALA A 37 -9.99 -16.19 7.85
N SER A 38 -9.03 -15.28 7.72
CA SER A 38 -8.57 -14.80 6.43
C SER A 38 -8.01 -15.92 5.55
N PRO A 39 -8.49 -16.07 4.29
CA PRO A 39 -7.97 -17.04 3.34
C PRO A 39 -6.55 -16.66 2.85
N MET A 40 -6.06 -15.49 3.24
CA MET A 40 -4.73 -15.00 2.89
C MET A 40 -3.60 -15.64 3.72
N GLY A 41 -3.92 -16.54 4.68
CA GLY A 41 -2.96 -17.20 5.55
C GLY A 41 -2.29 -16.26 6.57
N ARG A 42 -2.85 -15.05 6.73
CA ARG A 42 -2.45 -14.01 7.69
C ARG A 42 -3.65 -13.09 7.93
N PRO A 43 -3.68 -12.30 9.02
CA PRO A 43 -4.78 -11.39 9.29
C PRO A 43 -4.78 -10.21 8.29
N LEU A 44 -5.33 -10.48 7.11
CA LEU A 44 -5.44 -9.55 6.00
C LEU A 44 -6.75 -9.81 5.25
N THR A 45 -7.51 -8.75 4.95
CA THR A 45 -8.73 -8.80 4.15
C THR A 45 -8.64 -7.79 3.00
N VAL A 46 -9.34 -8.08 1.91
CA VAL A 46 -9.39 -7.24 0.71
C VAL A 46 -10.84 -6.90 0.42
N GLU A 47 -11.11 -5.63 0.20
CA GLU A 47 -12.41 -5.12 -0.20
C GLU A 47 -12.28 -4.29 -1.48
N SER A 48 -13.35 -4.18 -2.25
CA SER A 48 -13.38 -3.32 -3.43
C SER A 48 -14.77 -2.84 -3.77
N GLU A 49 -14.86 -1.66 -4.35
CA GLU A 49 -16.11 -1.12 -4.84
C GLU A 49 -15.95 -0.35 -6.16
N GLU A 50 -17.03 -0.30 -6.94
CA GLU A 50 -17.16 0.62 -8.05
C GLU A 50 -17.79 1.92 -7.55
N LEU A 51 -17.06 3.03 -7.72
CA LEU A 51 -17.53 4.37 -7.42
C LEU A 51 -18.14 5.02 -8.67
N PRO A 52 -18.94 6.09 -8.54
CA PRO A 52 -19.35 6.88 -9.69
C PRO A 52 -18.12 7.39 -10.47
N GLY A 53 -17.87 6.80 -11.65
CA GLY A 53 -16.73 7.13 -12.51
C GLY A 53 -15.36 6.60 -12.02
N GLY A 54 -15.30 5.70 -11.05
CA GLY A 54 -14.04 5.26 -10.49
C GLY A 54 -14.07 3.87 -9.83
N LEU A 55 -12.96 3.52 -9.22
CA LEU A 55 -12.75 2.26 -8.52
C LEU A 55 -11.98 2.53 -7.22
N ARG A 56 -12.29 1.76 -6.18
CA ARG A 56 -11.52 1.70 -4.95
C ARG A 56 -11.26 0.25 -4.56
N GLY A 57 -10.02 -0.03 -4.17
CA GLY A 57 -9.61 -1.28 -3.54
C GLY A 57 -8.95 -0.99 -2.21
N GLU A 58 -9.26 -1.79 -1.20
CA GLU A 58 -8.83 -1.59 0.17
C GLU A 58 -8.23 -2.89 0.72
N VAL A 59 -7.21 -2.74 1.55
CA VAL A 59 -6.58 -3.83 2.27
C VAL A 59 -6.54 -3.45 3.75
N PHE A 60 -7.10 -4.30 4.58
CA PHE A 60 -7.01 -4.20 6.05
C PHE A 60 -6.13 -5.32 6.56
N ALA A 61 -5.12 -4.98 7.35
CA ALA A 61 -4.16 -5.99 7.83
C ALA A 61 -3.66 -5.69 9.23
N VAL A 62 -3.35 -6.74 9.98
CA VAL A 62 -2.53 -6.64 11.19
C VAL A 62 -1.09 -7.00 10.81
N VAL A 63 -0.17 -6.07 11.05
CA VAL A 63 1.27 -6.25 10.85
C VAL A 63 1.98 -6.46 12.17
N ASP A 64 3.06 -7.23 12.16
CA ASP A 64 3.76 -7.62 13.38
C ASP A 64 4.61 -6.50 14.00
N GLN A 65 4.87 -5.43 13.24
CA GLN A 65 5.66 -4.30 13.72
C GLN A 65 4.87 -3.45 14.72
N PRO A 66 5.50 -3.06 15.84
CA PRO A 66 4.91 -2.07 16.76
C PRO A 66 4.64 -0.74 16.06
N PHE A 67 3.58 -0.04 16.49
CA PHE A 67 3.12 1.21 15.88
C PHE A 67 4.23 2.27 15.73
N ALA A 68 5.09 2.42 16.74
CA ALA A 68 6.20 3.38 16.68
C ALA A 68 7.17 3.07 15.51
N GLN A 69 7.42 1.80 15.20
CA GLN A 69 8.24 1.41 14.05
C GLN A 69 7.53 1.70 12.73
N VAL A 70 6.21 1.46 12.66
CA VAL A 70 5.40 1.80 11.49
C VAL A 70 5.42 3.30 11.25
N VAL A 71 5.18 4.11 12.28
CA VAL A 71 5.28 5.58 12.18
C VAL A 71 6.67 6.00 11.71
N GLN A 72 7.74 5.48 12.31
CA GLN A 72 9.11 5.80 11.92
C GLN A 72 9.40 5.48 10.43
N ALA A 73 8.84 4.38 9.93
CA ALA A 73 9.02 3.94 8.55
C ALA A 73 8.24 4.81 7.56
N LEU A 74 6.94 5.02 7.83
CA LEU A 74 6.01 5.60 6.85
C LEU A 74 5.96 7.13 6.90
N SER A 75 6.35 7.76 8.03
CA SER A 75 6.39 9.22 8.14
C SER A 75 7.61 9.87 7.48
N ARG A 76 8.56 9.09 6.97
CA ARG A 76 9.74 9.59 6.26
C ARG A 76 9.50 9.62 4.75
N PRO A 77 9.38 10.80 4.12
CA PRO A 77 9.10 10.90 2.69
C PRO A 77 10.07 10.12 1.79
N GLY A 78 11.37 10.11 2.12
CA GLY A 78 12.39 9.39 1.36
C GLY A 78 12.17 7.87 1.27
N ASN A 79 11.52 7.27 2.28
CA ASN A 79 11.26 5.83 2.29
C ASN A 79 10.22 5.40 1.24
N TRP A 80 9.36 6.32 0.80
CA TRP A 80 8.26 6.00 -0.12
C TRP A 80 8.76 5.59 -1.51
N CYS A 81 9.86 6.17 -1.98
CA CYS A 81 10.45 5.70 -3.23
C CYS A 81 10.98 4.26 -3.12
N ASP A 82 11.58 3.90 -2.00
CA ASP A 82 12.03 2.52 -1.75
C ASP A 82 10.88 1.52 -1.70
N MET A 83 9.72 1.92 -1.14
CA MET A 83 8.49 1.11 -1.14
C MET A 83 7.90 0.99 -2.54
N LEU A 84 7.60 2.13 -3.16
CA LEU A 84 6.86 2.18 -4.43
C LEU A 84 7.62 1.50 -5.57
N LEU A 85 8.95 1.51 -5.55
CA LEU A 85 9.79 0.81 -6.53
C LEU A 85 9.70 -0.71 -6.46
N LEU A 86 9.22 -1.29 -5.38
CA LEU A 86 8.98 -2.75 -5.32
C LEU A 86 7.87 -3.18 -6.27
N HIS A 87 6.88 -2.31 -6.55
CA HIS A 87 5.85 -2.61 -7.54
C HIS A 87 6.48 -2.75 -8.95
N VAL A 88 6.13 -3.82 -9.65
CA VAL A 88 6.79 -4.22 -10.90
C VAL A 88 6.70 -3.17 -12.00
N ASN A 89 5.60 -2.42 -12.07
CA ASN A 89 5.39 -1.41 -13.11
C ASN A 89 6.03 -0.05 -12.78
N ASN A 90 6.49 0.16 -11.56
CA ASN A 90 7.17 1.39 -11.15
C ASN A 90 8.67 1.25 -11.42
N ARG A 91 9.17 1.91 -12.46
CA ARG A 91 10.53 1.72 -12.97
C ARG A 91 11.53 2.77 -12.48
N ARG A 92 11.05 3.92 -12.06
CA ARG A 92 11.85 4.99 -11.45
C ARG A 92 10.99 5.76 -10.48
N CYS A 93 11.59 6.21 -9.37
CA CYS A 93 10.95 7.06 -8.38
C CYS A 93 11.90 8.17 -7.96
N ARG A 94 11.36 9.36 -7.77
CA ARG A 94 12.08 10.51 -7.25
C ARG A 94 11.19 11.27 -6.27
N LEU A 95 11.73 11.57 -5.09
CA LEU A 95 11.14 12.54 -4.19
C LEU A 95 11.44 13.95 -4.73
N VAL A 96 10.44 14.79 -4.79
CA VAL A 96 10.55 16.19 -5.24
C VAL A 96 10.09 17.08 -4.10
N GLU A 97 10.95 17.97 -3.66
CA GLU A 97 10.63 19.01 -2.70
C GLU A 97 10.00 20.20 -3.44
N GLY A 98 8.92 20.74 -2.89
CA GLY A 98 8.22 21.92 -3.37
C GLY A 98 8.50 23.12 -2.48
N GLU A 99 7.70 24.16 -2.60
CA GLU A 99 7.76 25.33 -1.73
C GLU A 99 7.27 24.96 -0.32
N GLY A 100 8.00 25.44 0.69
CA GLY A 100 7.73 25.14 2.10
C GLY A 100 7.85 23.64 2.39
N ASP A 101 6.85 23.07 3.06
CA ASP A 101 6.81 21.63 3.40
C ASP A 101 6.17 20.75 2.33
N ALA A 102 5.84 21.31 1.15
CA ALA A 102 5.23 20.55 0.07
C ALA A 102 6.21 19.49 -0.47
N ARG A 103 5.74 18.26 -0.57
CA ARG A 103 6.51 17.14 -1.13
C ARG A 103 5.67 16.37 -2.13
N SER A 104 6.31 15.84 -3.13
CA SER A 104 5.69 14.97 -4.11
C SER A 104 6.62 13.83 -4.50
N VAL A 105 6.02 12.74 -4.94
CA VAL A 105 6.73 11.60 -5.51
C VAL A 105 6.47 11.57 -7.01
N GLU A 106 7.51 11.54 -7.82
CA GLU A 106 7.42 11.30 -9.26
C GLU A 106 7.75 9.84 -9.57
N LEU A 107 6.78 9.13 -10.13
CA LEU A 107 6.91 7.74 -10.53
C LEU A 107 6.92 7.61 -12.05
N ALA A 108 7.91 6.92 -12.61
CA ALA A 108 7.83 6.44 -13.99
C ALA A 108 7.12 5.08 -14.01
N VAL A 109 5.86 5.08 -14.46
CA VAL A 109 4.97 3.91 -14.44
C VAL A 109 4.81 3.37 -15.86
N VAL A 110 5.22 2.13 -16.09
CA VAL A 110 5.02 1.44 -17.36
C VAL A 110 3.72 0.62 -17.34
N ARG A 111 3.09 0.48 -18.51
CA ARG A 111 1.87 -0.33 -18.64
C ARG A 111 2.13 -1.82 -18.40
N ARG A 112 3.29 -2.31 -18.83
CA ARG A 112 3.79 -3.67 -18.64
C ARG A 112 5.25 -3.61 -18.23
N TYR A 113 5.67 -4.50 -17.37
CA TYR A 113 7.01 -4.54 -16.79
C TYR A 113 8.16 -4.66 -17.82
N ASP A 114 7.89 -5.29 -18.96
CA ASP A 114 8.85 -5.53 -20.06
C ASP A 114 9.00 -4.35 -21.02
N LEU A 115 8.22 -3.28 -20.84
CA LEU A 115 8.35 -2.07 -21.64
C LEU A 115 9.55 -1.22 -21.17
N PRO A 116 10.20 -0.48 -22.09
CA PRO A 116 11.29 0.41 -21.74
C PRO A 116 10.79 1.56 -20.86
N VAL A 117 11.66 2.04 -19.95
CA VAL A 117 11.31 3.12 -19.01
C VAL A 117 11.03 4.45 -19.72
N GLU A 118 11.53 4.65 -20.93
CA GLU A 118 11.29 5.80 -21.79
C GLU A 118 9.83 5.91 -22.23
N SER A 119 9.11 4.79 -22.26
CA SER A 119 7.66 4.74 -22.54
C SER A 119 6.79 4.94 -21.30
N ALA A 120 7.39 5.19 -20.14
CA ALA A 120 6.67 5.34 -18.89
C ALA A 120 5.85 6.62 -18.85
N PHE A 121 4.67 6.56 -18.26
CA PHE A 121 3.93 7.73 -17.82
C PHE A 121 4.55 8.25 -16.52
N ILE A 122 4.78 9.56 -16.45
CA ILE A 122 5.27 10.20 -15.23
C ILE A 122 4.07 10.58 -14.37
N LEU A 123 3.88 9.82 -13.30
CA LEU A 123 2.83 10.05 -12.31
C LEU A 123 3.43 10.89 -11.17
N LYS A 124 3.00 12.14 -11.07
CA LYS A 124 3.39 13.03 -9.98
C LYS A 124 2.31 13.03 -8.91
N MET A 125 2.65 12.57 -7.72
CA MET A 125 1.73 12.44 -6.59
C MET A 125 2.15 13.40 -5.46
N ALA A 126 1.29 14.35 -5.12
CA ALA A 126 1.45 15.17 -3.92
C ALA A 126 1.40 14.26 -2.69
N MET A 127 2.28 14.52 -1.71
CA MET A 127 2.39 13.72 -0.48
C MET A 127 1.95 14.55 0.72
N ARG A 128 1.11 13.94 1.56
CA ARG A 128 0.75 14.44 2.88
C ARG A 128 0.98 13.37 3.91
N ILE A 129 1.61 13.74 5.02
CA ILE A 129 1.85 12.86 6.16
C ILE A 129 1.32 13.55 7.42
N ASP A 130 0.51 12.84 8.17
CA ASP A 130 -0.01 13.29 9.46
C ASP A 130 0.31 12.21 10.51
N ALA A 131 1.30 12.51 11.35
CA ALA A 131 1.75 11.69 12.46
C ALA A 131 1.72 12.52 13.76
N SER A 132 0.81 13.50 13.84
CA SER A 132 0.70 14.42 14.97
C SER A 132 0.05 13.77 16.20
N ALA A 133 -0.82 12.78 15.99
CA ALA A 133 -1.46 12.03 17.06
C ALA A 133 -0.59 10.84 17.51
N PRO A 134 -0.52 10.54 18.82
CA PRO A 134 0.30 9.44 19.34
C PRO A 134 -0.25 8.04 18.98
N ASP A 135 -1.50 7.96 18.55
CA ASP A 135 -2.26 6.73 18.30
C ASP A 135 -2.78 6.61 16.87
N TYR A 136 -2.36 7.50 15.95
CA TYR A 136 -2.82 7.51 14.58
C TYR A 136 -1.74 8.03 13.62
N LEU A 137 -1.63 7.36 12.49
CA LEU A 137 -0.82 7.79 11.35
C LEU A 137 -1.69 7.83 10.10
N LEU A 138 -1.53 8.89 9.31
CA LEU A 138 -2.07 8.98 7.95
C LEU A 138 -0.97 9.35 6.99
N VAL A 139 -0.89 8.63 5.86
CA VAL A 139 -0.10 9.03 4.69
C VAL A 139 -1.00 9.01 3.47
N GLU A 140 -0.98 10.10 2.72
CA GLU A 140 -1.75 10.26 1.48
C GLU A 140 -0.81 10.61 0.33
N LEU A 141 -1.00 9.92 -0.81
CA LEU A 141 -0.40 10.27 -2.09
C LEU A 141 -1.53 10.51 -3.09
N GLY A 142 -1.55 11.69 -3.71
CA GLY A 142 -2.63 12.09 -4.62
C GLY A 142 -2.13 12.67 -5.93
N SER A 143 -2.77 12.29 -7.04
CA SER A 143 -2.51 12.88 -8.37
C SER A 143 -3.81 13.08 -9.13
N ASP A 144 -3.98 14.27 -9.71
CA ASP A 144 -5.16 14.58 -10.53
C ASP A 144 -5.11 13.90 -11.89
N ASN A 145 -3.92 13.58 -12.40
CA ASN A 145 -3.71 12.96 -13.69
C ASN A 145 -3.10 11.57 -13.51
N GLY A 146 -3.46 10.65 -14.41
CA GLY A 146 -2.93 9.29 -14.41
C GLY A 146 -2.78 8.69 -15.80
N PRO A 147 -2.16 7.51 -15.91
CA PRO A 147 -1.96 6.84 -17.18
C PRO A 147 -3.27 6.34 -17.79
N MET A 148 -3.30 6.20 -19.12
CA MET A 148 -4.37 5.52 -19.87
C MET A 148 -5.79 6.08 -19.63
N GLY A 149 -5.92 7.40 -19.45
CA GLY A 149 -7.23 8.05 -19.24
C GLY A 149 -7.81 7.85 -17.83
N THR A 150 -6.96 7.53 -16.87
CA THR A 150 -7.29 7.56 -15.43
C THR A 150 -6.95 8.91 -14.82
N SER A 151 -7.57 9.24 -13.71
CA SER A 151 -7.38 10.50 -12.98
C SER A 151 -7.69 10.33 -11.50
N GLN A 152 -7.48 11.38 -10.71
CA GLN A 152 -7.80 11.40 -9.28
C GLN A 152 -7.26 10.18 -8.52
N HIS A 153 -5.99 9.83 -8.82
CA HIS A 153 -5.32 8.75 -8.11
C HIS A 153 -5.12 9.13 -6.66
N ARG A 154 -5.49 8.22 -5.76
CA ARG A 154 -5.24 8.36 -4.33
C ARG A 154 -4.76 7.04 -3.76
N VAL A 155 -3.65 7.14 -3.04
CA VAL A 155 -3.14 6.07 -2.17
C VAL A 155 -3.22 6.62 -0.76
N GLN A 156 -3.81 5.88 0.14
CA GLN A 156 -3.92 6.24 1.55
C GLN A 156 -3.45 5.07 2.40
N VAL A 157 -2.67 5.38 3.43
CA VAL A 157 -2.28 4.43 4.46
C VAL A 157 -2.61 5.03 5.81
N GLU A 158 -3.43 4.33 6.58
CA GLU A 158 -3.79 4.68 7.94
C GLU A 158 -3.31 3.57 8.87
N ALA A 159 -2.90 3.95 10.06
CA ALA A 159 -2.45 2.97 11.06
C ALA A 159 -2.85 3.38 12.47
N VAL A 160 -3.17 2.37 13.29
CA VAL A 160 -3.38 2.50 14.74
C VAL A 160 -2.66 1.38 15.48
N PRO A 161 -2.20 1.65 16.73
CA PRO A 161 -1.56 0.63 17.54
C PRO A 161 -2.57 -0.45 18.01
N LEU A 162 -2.08 -1.67 18.16
CA LEU A 162 -2.73 -2.76 18.90
C LEU A 162 -1.85 -3.11 20.11
N PRO A 163 -1.91 -2.31 21.20
CA PRO A 163 -0.92 -2.37 22.28
C PRO A 163 -0.85 -3.74 22.96
N ALA A 164 -2.00 -4.39 23.20
CA ALA A 164 -2.07 -5.70 23.84
C ALA A 164 -1.35 -6.80 23.04
N ALA A 165 -1.26 -6.65 21.70
CA ALA A 165 -0.58 -7.59 20.84
C ALA A 165 0.84 -7.15 20.45
N GLY A 166 1.25 -5.91 20.77
CA GLY A 166 2.49 -5.31 20.31
C GLY A 166 2.56 -5.12 18.78
N LYS A 167 1.41 -5.03 18.12
CA LYS A 167 1.22 -5.00 16.66
C LYS A 167 0.57 -3.69 16.20
N THR A 168 0.38 -3.56 14.89
CA THR A 168 -0.29 -2.41 14.27
C THR A 168 -1.39 -2.88 13.33
N PHE A 169 -2.55 -2.25 13.40
CA PHE A 169 -3.59 -2.39 12.39
C PHE A 169 -3.39 -1.34 11.30
N LEU A 170 -3.31 -1.79 10.06
CA LEU A 170 -3.14 -0.97 8.85
C LEU A 170 -4.38 -1.04 7.98
N HIS A 171 -4.80 0.12 7.50
CA HIS A 171 -5.72 0.28 6.39
C HIS A 171 -4.97 0.88 5.21
N PHE A 172 -4.96 0.19 4.08
CA PHE A 172 -4.40 0.66 2.82
C PHE A 172 -5.54 0.83 1.81
N SER A 173 -5.65 2.00 1.19
CA SER A 173 -6.64 2.28 0.15
C SER A 173 -5.96 2.75 -1.14
N TYR A 174 -6.43 2.25 -2.27
CA TYR A 174 -6.04 2.67 -3.61
C TYR A 174 -7.29 2.96 -4.43
N ALA A 175 -7.46 4.23 -4.83
CA ALA A 175 -8.61 4.67 -5.61
C ALA A 175 -8.17 5.50 -6.82
N TYR A 176 -8.98 5.47 -7.88
CA TYR A 176 -8.82 6.33 -9.06
C TYR A 176 -10.13 6.47 -9.81
N GLN A 177 -10.22 7.53 -10.61
CA GLN A 177 -11.29 7.73 -11.59
C GLN A 177 -10.81 7.34 -13.00
N HIS A 178 -11.75 7.06 -13.90
CA HIS A 178 -11.50 6.73 -15.29
C HIS A 178 -12.54 7.39 -16.19
N THR A 179 -12.13 7.76 -17.40
CA THR A 179 -13.04 8.17 -18.45
C THR A 179 -13.88 6.98 -18.93
N THR A 180 -15.02 7.23 -19.56
CA THR A 180 -15.85 6.17 -20.18
C THR A 180 -15.05 5.34 -21.19
N LEU A 181 -14.18 5.98 -21.98
CA LEU A 181 -13.33 5.30 -22.95
C LEU A 181 -12.31 4.39 -22.25
N ALA A 182 -11.65 4.87 -21.20
CA ALA A 182 -10.71 4.07 -20.42
C ALA A 182 -11.40 2.87 -19.75
N ARG A 183 -12.64 3.04 -19.26
CA ARG A 183 -13.45 1.97 -18.71
C ARG A 183 -13.75 0.89 -19.77
N LEU A 184 -14.24 1.29 -20.94
CA LEU A 184 -14.54 0.37 -22.03
C LEU A 184 -13.30 -0.39 -22.50
N ALA A 185 -12.17 0.30 -22.67
CA ALA A 185 -10.89 -0.33 -23.04
C ALA A 185 -10.42 -1.34 -21.99
N SER A 186 -10.56 -1.02 -20.70
CA SER A 186 -10.22 -1.93 -19.60
C SER A 186 -11.15 -3.15 -19.58
N GLN A 187 -12.44 -2.97 -19.79
CA GLN A 187 -13.41 -4.05 -19.86
C GLN A 187 -13.14 -4.98 -21.07
N ALA A 188 -12.85 -4.42 -22.25
CA ALA A 188 -12.50 -5.19 -23.43
C ALA A 188 -11.20 -6.01 -23.21
N TYR A 189 -10.18 -5.40 -22.59
CA TYR A 189 -8.97 -6.12 -22.22
C TYR A 189 -9.25 -7.28 -21.25
N LEU A 190 -10.05 -7.04 -20.21
CA LEU A 190 -10.38 -8.03 -19.19
C LEU A 190 -11.27 -9.16 -19.75
N ALA A 191 -12.10 -8.86 -20.75
CA ALA A 191 -12.93 -9.87 -21.44
C ALA A 191 -12.09 -10.78 -22.37
N THR A 192 -10.92 -10.34 -22.80
CA THR A 192 -10.05 -11.04 -23.76
C THR A 192 -8.76 -11.54 -23.09
N PHE A 193 -7.72 -10.74 -23.17
CA PHE A 193 -6.38 -11.11 -22.66
C PHE A 193 -6.32 -11.24 -21.13
N GLY A 194 -7.13 -10.48 -20.41
CA GLY A 194 -7.20 -10.48 -18.95
C GLY A 194 -8.23 -11.42 -18.34
N ARG A 195 -8.95 -12.22 -19.15
CA ARG A 195 -10.09 -13.03 -18.68
C ARG A 195 -9.76 -14.04 -17.57
N SER A 196 -8.52 -14.52 -17.52
CA SER A 196 -8.05 -15.44 -16.48
C SER A 196 -7.65 -14.72 -15.18
N LYS A 197 -7.52 -13.39 -15.21
CA LYS A 197 -7.09 -12.61 -14.07
C LYS A 197 -8.25 -12.37 -13.13
N VAL A 198 -8.05 -12.72 -11.86
CA VAL A 198 -9.06 -12.63 -10.79
C VAL A 198 -8.59 -11.73 -9.67
N GLY A 199 -9.51 -11.22 -8.85
CA GLY A 199 -9.22 -10.54 -7.60
C GLY A 199 -9.10 -11.50 -6.42
N PHE A 200 -9.35 -11.01 -5.22
CA PHE A 200 -9.21 -11.74 -3.96
C PHE A 200 -10.56 -12.05 -3.30
N THR A 201 -11.59 -11.25 -3.56
CA THR A 201 -12.93 -11.50 -3.01
C THR A 201 -13.44 -12.85 -3.50
N ASP A 202 -13.74 -13.75 -2.55
CA ASP A 202 -14.32 -15.05 -2.80
C ASP A 202 -15.79 -14.89 -3.21
N MET A 203 -16.14 -15.44 -4.37
CA MET A 203 -17.48 -15.46 -4.94
C MET A 203 -18.18 -16.81 -4.75
N GLY A 204 -17.57 -17.72 -3.99
CA GLY A 204 -18.05 -19.06 -3.71
C GLY A 204 -17.33 -20.15 -4.53
N GLN A 205 -17.95 -21.34 -4.60
CA GLN A 205 -17.39 -22.47 -5.30
C GLN A 205 -17.77 -22.45 -6.78
N GLY A 206 -16.77 -22.41 -7.65
CA GLY A 206 -16.93 -22.61 -9.10
C GLY A 206 -16.72 -24.06 -9.49
N ALA A 207 -16.86 -24.37 -10.79
CA ALA A 207 -16.70 -25.72 -11.33
C ALA A 207 -15.28 -26.31 -11.12
N ASN A 208 -14.26 -25.47 -11.00
CA ASN A 208 -12.85 -25.86 -10.88
C ASN A 208 -12.19 -25.36 -9.58
N GLY A 209 -12.94 -25.26 -8.49
CA GLY A 209 -12.46 -24.75 -7.19
C GLY A 209 -12.98 -23.33 -6.89
N PRO A 210 -12.37 -22.61 -5.94
CA PRO A 210 -12.81 -21.28 -5.53
C PRO A 210 -12.91 -20.31 -6.72
N ASP A 211 -14.06 -19.65 -6.88
CA ASP A 211 -14.23 -18.57 -7.83
C ASP A 211 -13.99 -17.22 -7.14
N TYR A 212 -13.31 -16.33 -7.85
CA TYR A 212 -12.94 -15.03 -7.35
C TYR A 212 -13.50 -13.92 -8.22
N ILE A 213 -13.70 -12.75 -7.63
CA ILE A 213 -14.19 -11.59 -8.33
C ILE A 213 -13.34 -11.26 -9.55
N ARG A 214 -14.00 -10.85 -10.64
CA ARG A 214 -13.38 -10.53 -11.94
C ARG A 214 -13.64 -9.08 -12.33
N GLY A 215 -13.27 -8.74 -13.57
CA GLY A 215 -13.54 -7.42 -14.14
C GLY A 215 -12.77 -6.30 -13.45
N LEU A 216 -13.38 -5.12 -13.40
CA LEU A 216 -12.74 -3.92 -12.86
C LEU A 216 -12.48 -4.01 -11.36
N ARG A 217 -13.39 -4.64 -10.61
CA ARG A 217 -13.17 -4.88 -9.17
C ARG A 217 -11.98 -5.80 -8.94
N GLY A 218 -11.90 -6.92 -9.67
CA GLY A 218 -10.73 -7.80 -9.58
C GLY A 218 -9.42 -7.10 -9.95
N LEU A 219 -9.45 -6.17 -10.93
CA LEU A 219 -8.28 -5.38 -11.30
C LEU A 219 -7.82 -4.47 -10.15
N VAL A 220 -8.74 -3.73 -9.53
CA VAL A 220 -8.37 -2.80 -8.45
C VAL A 220 -7.94 -3.53 -7.18
N GLU A 221 -8.53 -4.68 -6.85
CA GLU A 221 -8.07 -5.52 -5.72
C GLU A 221 -6.62 -5.98 -5.93
N ARG A 222 -6.27 -6.45 -7.12
CA ARG A 222 -4.90 -6.85 -7.45
C ARG A 222 -3.91 -5.71 -7.30
N ASN A 223 -4.27 -4.51 -7.73
CA ASN A 223 -3.43 -3.34 -7.59
C ASN A 223 -3.28 -2.92 -6.12
N ALA A 224 -4.39 -2.86 -5.37
CA ALA A 224 -4.36 -2.53 -3.94
C ALA A 224 -3.45 -3.49 -3.15
N VAL A 225 -3.60 -4.81 -3.37
CA VAL A 225 -2.75 -5.81 -2.70
C VAL A 225 -1.28 -5.70 -3.11
N ARG A 226 -0.97 -5.48 -4.40
CA ARG A 226 0.43 -5.29 -4.83
C ARG A 226 1.08 -4.08 -4.18
N TYR A 227 0.36 -2.96 -4.09
CA TYR A 227 0.87 -1.76 -3.43
C TYR A 227 0.94 -1.95 -1.92
N PHE A 228 -0.05 -2.57 -1.28
CA PHE A 228 0.03 -2.92 0.13
C PHE A 228 1.29 -3.76 0.42
N PHE A 229 1.58 -4.76 -0.40
CA PHE A 229 2.79 -5.58 -0.24
C PHE A 229 4.09 -4.79 -0.39
N THR A 230 4.09 -3.60 -1.01
CA THR A 230 5.30 -2.76 -1.02
C THR A 230 5.56 -2.15 0.36
N VAL A 231 4.53 -1.74 1.05
CA VAL A 231 4.59 -1.24 2.44
C VAL A 231 4.98 -2.38 3.39
N ASP A 232 4.29 -3.50 3.29
CA ASP A 232 4.50 -4.70 4.11
C ASP A 232 5.95 -5.23 4.00
N ALA A 233 6.46 -5.37 2.76
CA ALA A 233 7.84 -5.81 2.52
C ALA A 233 8.89 -4.81 3.04
N TYR A 234 8.58 -3.52 3.01
CA TYR A 234 9.47 -2.51 3.60
C TYR A 234 9.55 -2.69 5.12
N LEU A 235 8.40 -2.81 5.78
CA LEU A 235 8.30 -2.98 7.24
C LEU A 235 9.00 -4.28 7.69
N ASP A 236 8.73 -5.39 7.03
CA ASP A 236 9.32 -6.69 7.36
C ASP A 236 10.86 -6.71 7.17
N ALA A 237 11.36 -5.96 6.18
CA ALA A 237 12.80 -5.90 5.94
C ALA A 237 13.57 -5.06 6.97
N MET A 238 12.88 -4.22 7.77
CA MET A 238 13.53 -3.38 8.78
C MET A 238 14.27 -4.18 9.86
N ALA A 239 13.86 -5.42 10.10
CA ALA A 239 14.56 -6.32 11.04
C ALA A 239 15.96 -6.74 10.55
N ALA A 240 16.27 -6.58 9.25
CA ALA A 240 17.57 -6.91 8.69
C ALA A 240 18.58 -5.76 8.84
N PRO A 241 19.91 -6.04 8.85
CA PRO A 241 20.91 -4.99 8.81
C PRO A 241 20.70 -4.02 7.63
N PRO A 242 20.94 -2.71 7.79
CA PRO A 242 20.62 -1.70 6.77
C PRO A 242 21.14 -2.02 5.36
N ALA A 243 22.36 -2.52 5.25
CA ALA A 243 22.96 -2.89 3.97
C ALA A 243 22.24 -4.03 3.25
N GLN A 244 21.50 -4.88 3.96
CA GLN A 244 20.78 -6.04 3.42
C GLN A 244 19.31 -5.71 3.13
N GLN A 245 18.75 -4.64 3.71
CA GLN A 245 17.33 -4.31 3.59
C GLN A 245 16.85 -4.18 2.15
N PRO A 246 17.58 -3.54 1.21
CA PRO A 246 17.10 -3.39 -0.15
C PRO A 246 16.86 -4.73 -0.88
N GLU A 247 17.80 -5.67 -0.77
CA GLU A 247 17.63 -7.01 -1.35
C GLU A 247 16.55 -7.81 -0.61
N ARG A 248 16.46 -7.63 0.71
CA ARG A 248 15.43 -8.28 1.53
C ARG A 248 14.04 -7.84 1.14
N ARG A 249 13.82 -6.54 0.88
CA ARG A 249 12.54 -5.98 0.40
C ARG A 249 12.11 -6.63 -0.92
N LEU A 250 13.02 -6.75 -1.89
CA LEU A 250 12.73 -7.42 -3.16
C LEU A 250 12.31 -8.88 -2.96
N ALA A 251 13.06 -9.61 -2.13
CA ALA A 251 12.79 -11.02 -1.86
C ALA A 251 11.43 -11.22 -1.15
N ILE A 252 11.10 -10.38 -0.16
CA ILE A 252 9.83 -10.44 0.58
C ILE A 252 8.66 -10.09 -0.33
N TRP A 253 8.75 -8.99 -1.09
CA TRP A 253 7.68 -8.58 -1.99
C TRP A 253 7.36 -9.67 -3.02
N TYR A 254 8.39 -10.25 -3.65
CA TYR A 254 8.19 -11.32 -4.62
C TYR A 254 7.55 -12.55 -3.95
N ALA A 255 8.07 -12.99 -2.80
CA ALA A 255 7.52 -14.12 -2.06
C ALA A 255 6.06 -13.90 -1.64
N ALA A 256 5.68 -12.67 -1.27
CA ALA A 256 4.30 -12.32 -0.97
C ALA A 256 3.39 -12.44 -2.21
N THR A 257 3.84 -11.99 -3.38
CA THR A 257 3.08 -12.11 -4.64
C THR A 257 2.99 -13.54 -5.17
N GLU A 258 4.05 -14.33 -5.01
CA GLU A 258 4.13 -15.72 -5.46
C GLU A 258 3.13 -16.64 -4.74
N ARG A 259 2.71 -16.28 -3.51
CA ARG A 259 1.67 -17.03 -2.77
C ARG A 259 0.30 -17.00 -3.44
N TYR A 260 0.05 -16.02 -4.34
CA TYR A 260 -1.24 -15.81 -4.99
C TYR A 260 -1.09 -15.85 -6.52
N PRO A 261 -0.74 -17.02 -7.09
CA PRO A 261 -0.38 -17.11 -8.51
C PRO A 261 -1.55 -16.76 -9.44
N ARG A 262 -2.78 -17.11 -9.08
CA ARG A 262 -3.99 -16.77 -9.87
C ARG A 262 -4.23 -15.27 -9.95
N GLN A 263 -3.89 -14.55 -8.88
CA GLN A 263 -4.15 -13.11 -8.74
C GLN A 263 -2.95 -12.27 -9.17
N LEU A 264 -1.73 -12.63 -8.76
CA LEU A 264 -0.59 -11.71 -8.80
C LEU A 264 0.57 -12.15 -9.69
N GLN A 265 0.70 -13.44 -10.04
CA GLN A 265 1.83 -13.89 -10.82
C GLN A 265 1.77 -13.38 -12.27
N GLU A 266 2.81 -12.69 -12.71
CA GLU A 266 2.97 -12.19 -14.09
C GLU A 266 4.35 -12.53 -14.69
N PHE A 267 5.31 -12.90 -13.85
CA PHE A 267 6.71 -13.19 -14.21
C PHE A 267 7.35 -14.06 -13.12
N ASP A 268 8.51 -14.65 -13.43
CA ASP A 268 9.28 -15.44 -12.49
C ASP A 268 10.18 -14.59 -11.58
N ARG A 269 10.70 -15.20 -10.51
CA ARG A 269 11.55 -14.54 -9.53
C ARG A 269 12.86 -13.99 -10.12
N PRO A 270 13.61 -14.73 -10.94
CA PRO A 270 14.83 -14.20 -11.57
C PRO A 270 14.56 -12.95 -12.40
N THR A 271 13.51 -12.96 -13.22
CA THR A 271 13.10 -11.81 -14.04
C THR A 271 12.78 -10.58 -13.19
N TYR A 272 12.01 -10.75 -12.11
CA TYR A 272 11.69 -9.65 -11.20
C TYR A 272 12.94 -9.08 -10.55
N LEU A 273 13.78 -9.92 -9.97
CA LEU A 273 14.99 -9.49 -9.27
C LEU A 273 15.96 -8.76 -10.21
N ALA A 274 16.18 -9.32 -11.41
CA ALA A 274 17.03 -8.69 -12.41
C ALA A 274 16.52 -7.31 -12.82
N LEU A 275 15.21 -7.19 -13.08
CA LEU A 275 14.55 -5.93 -13.42
C LEU A 275 14.74 -4.87 -12.33
N LYS A 276 14.42 -5.21 -11.07
CA LYS A 276 14.45 -4.26 -9.95
C LYS A 276 15.87 -3.86 -9.54
N ARG A 277 16.82 -4.77 -9.63
CA ARG A 277 18.25 -4.45 -9.43
C ARG A 277 18.75 -3.48 -10.51
N SER A 278 18.38 -3.70 -11.77
CA SER A 278 18.71 -2.79 -12.88
C SER A 278 18.09 -1.41 -12.68
N ASP A 279 16.79 -1.33 -12.32
CA ASP A 279 16.12 -0.06 -12.05
C ASP A 279 16.82 0.72 -10.93
N ARG A 280 17.18 0.04 -9.84
CA ARG A 280 17.87 0.63 -8.70
C ARG A 280 19.27 1.14 -9.08
N ALA A 281 20.06 0.33 -9.79
CA ALA A 281 21.40 0.73 -10.23
C ALA A 281 21.37 1.98 -11.13
N LYS A 282 20.38 2.08 -12.04
CA LYS A 282 20.18 3.26 -12.89
C LYS A 282 19.81 4.51 -12.08
N MET A 283 19.01 4.36 -11.02
CA MET A 283 18.67 5.49 -10.16
C MET A 283 19.88 5.99 -9.35
N GLN A 284 20.68 5.08 -8.81
CA GLN A 284 21.91 5.44 -8.09
C GLN A 284 22.94 6.11 -8.96
N ALA A 285 23.03 5.74 -10.23
CA ALA A 285 23.93 6.39 -11.19
C ALA A 285 23.45 7.80 -11.65
N ALA A 286 22.18 8.13 -11.44
CA ALA A 286 21.58 9.41 -11.82
C ALA A 286 21.44 10.42 -10.65
N SER A 287 21.79 9.99 -9.42
CA SER A 287 21.83 10.81 -8.19
C SER A 287 23.18 11.42 -7.97
#